data_f33a170e17a849628824f590fd7fdf48
#
_entry.id   f33a170e17a849628824f590fd7fdf48
#
_cell.length_a   1.000
_cell.length_b   1.000
_cell.length_c   1.000
_cell.angle_alpha   90.00
_cell.angle_beta   90.00
_cell.angle_gamma   90.00
#
_symmetry.space_group_name_H-M   'P 1'
#
loop_
_entity.id
_entity.type
_entity.pdbx_description
1 polymer ?
#
loop_
_entity_poly.entity_id
_entity_poly.type
_entity_poly.pdbx_seq_one_letter_code
_entity_poly.pdbx_strand_id
1 'polypeptide(L)'
;MIGDRSVAMIGTLRIEFSRTDHPVETLAVRAEASDGSTGAIVYSADTGPGWSLTRFGDGIDLAVVEATFLAEAIGDTGGVHLTAEQAGADAKAAGVRRLVVTHVTPTGDPEAHRAEAERAFGAPVELARPHETFTVGATPT
;
A
#
# COMPACT_ATOMS: atom_id res chain seq x y z
N MET A 1 5.63 17.37 -15.82
CA MET A 1 5.20 15.97 -16.02
C MET A 1 5.51 15.21 -14.74
N ILE A 2 4.55 14.48 -14.19
CA ILE A 2 4.76 13.65 -12.99
C ILE A 2 5.22 12.26 -13.47
N GLY A 3 6.24 11.70 -12.82
CA GLY A 3 6.79 10.39 -13.14
C GLY A 3 7.54 9.80 -11.95
N ASP A 4 8.30 8.74 -12.18
CA ASP A 4 9.06 8.07 -11.12
C ASP A 4 9.97 9.07 -10.37
N ARG A 5 9.95 8.99 -9.04
CA ARG A 5 10.69 9.87 -8.11
C ARG A 5 10.34 11.36 -8.19
N SER A 6 9.25 11.72 -8.87
CA SER A 6 8.75 13.09 -8.83
C SER A 6 8.26 13.45 -7.43
N VAL A 7 8.42 14.73 -7.07
CA VAL A 7 7.86 15.30 -5.85
C VAL A 7 6.99 16.50 -6.24
N ALA A 8 5.80 16.58 -5.68
CA ALA A 8 4.90 17.71 -5.84
C ALA A 8 4.50 18.28 -4.48
N MET A 9 4.27 19.60 -4.45
CA MET A 9 3.69 20.28 -3.29
C MET A 9 2.26 20.69 -3.62
N ILE A 10 1.30 20.27 -2.80
CA ILE A 10 -0.11 20.67 -2.92
C ILE A 10 -0.53 21.28 -1.59
N GLY A 11 -0.53 22.61 -1.53
CA GLY A 11 -0.70 23.31 -0.27
C GLY A 11 0.39 22.91 0.74
N THR A 12 -0.02 22.37 1.88
CA THR A 12 0.88 21.89 2.94
C THR A 12 1.23 20.40 2.81
N LEU A 13 0.83 19.73 1.73
CA LEU A 13 1.15 18.33 1.50
C LEU A 13 2.35 18.20 0.57
N ARG A 14 3.31 17.38 0.98
CA ARG A 14 4.39 16.84 0.14
C ARG A 14 3.95 15.52 -0.41
N ILE A 15 3.96 15.38 -1.71
CA ILE A 15 3.55 14.16 -2.41
C ILE A 15 4.73 13.65 -3.22
N GLU A 16 5.09 12.40 -3.01
CA GLU A 16 6.15 11.71 -3.71
C GLU A 16 5.57 10.54 -4.52
N PHE A 17 6.11 10.31 -5.71
CA PHE A 17 5.66 9.30 -6.63
C PHE A 17 6.74 8.24 -6.87
N SER A 18 6.32 6.99 -7.03
CA SER A 18 7.20 5.89 -7.41
C SER A 18 6.52 5.02 -8.46
N ARG A 19 7.20 4.78 -9.58
CA ARG A 19 6.69 3.89 -10.61
C ARG A 19 6.62 2.47 -10.08
N THR A 20 5.46 1.84 -10.25
CA THR A 20 5.22 0.45 -9.83
C THR A 20 5.61 -0.56 -10.91
N ASP A 21 5.63 -1.83 -10.52
CA ASP A 21 5.83 -2.96 -11.43
C ASP A 21 4.48 -3.38 -12.03
N HIS A 22 4.07 -2.63 -13.05
CA HIS A 22 2.79 -2.87 -13.73
C HIS A 22 2.92 -2.61 -15.24
N PRO A 23 2.26 -3.41 -16.11
CA PRO A 23 2.37 -3.26 -17.57
C PRO A 23 1.89 -1.90 -18.09
N VAL A 24 0.86 -1.35 -17.46
CA VAL A 24 0.44 0.04 -17.71
C VAL A 24 1.20 0.95 -16.76
N GLU A 25 1.65 2.11 -17.24
CA GLU A 25 2.36 3.06 -16.38
C GLU A 25 1.48 3.45 -15.18
N THR A 26 1.95 3.06 -14.01
CA THR A 26 1.24 3.21 -12.74
C THR A 26 2.19 3.78 -11.70
N LEU A 27 1.71 4.72 -10.89
CA LEU A 27 2.49 5.38 -9.86
C LEU A 27 1.89 5.14 -8.49
N ALA A 28 2.69 4.58 -7.59
CA ALA A 28 2.43 4.62 -6.17
C ALA A 28 2.66 6.04 -5.63
N VAL A 29 2.00 6.37 -4.53
CA VAL A 29 2.00 7.73 -3.97
C VAL A 29 2.29 7.66 -2.48
N ARG A 30 3.23 8.50 -2.00
CA ARG A 30 3.40 8.85 -0.59
C ARG A 30 2.95 10.29 -0.38
N ALA A 31 2.12 10.53 0.61
CA ALA A 31 1.68 11.86 1.02
C ALA A 31 1.91 12.08 2.51
N GLU A 32 2.43 13.24 2.88
CA GLU A 32 2.68 13.64 4.26
C GLU A 32 2.59 15.17 4.40
N ALA A 33 2.42 15.69 5.62
CA ALA A 33 2.54 17.12 5.83
C ALA A 33 3.99 17.58 5.58
N SER A 34 4.16 18.70 4.89
CA SER A 34 5.48 19.20 4.50
C SER A 34 6.38 19.62 5.67
N ASP A 35 5.78 19.88 6.82
CA ASP A 35 6.49 20.21 8.07
C ASP A 35 6.77 18.97 8.95
N GLY A 36 6.40 17.78 8.49
CA GLY A 36 6.59 16.55 9.25
C GLY A 36 5.65 16.38 10.45
N SER A 37 4.62 17.24 10.58
CA SER A 37 3.71 17.23 11.74
C SER A 37 2.74 16.05 11.75
N THR A 38 2.59 15.34 10.63
CA THR A 38 1.72 14.17 10.50
C THR A 38 2.50 12.99 9.97
N GLY A 39 1.97 11.80 10.22
CA GLY A 39 2.49 10.60 9.59
C GLY A 39 2.26 10.55 8.08
N ALA A 40 3.00 9.68 7.41
CA ALA A 40 2.87 9.46 5.99
C ALA A 40 1.80 8.41 5.69
N ILE A 41 1.01 8.67 4.64
CA ILE A 41 0.17 7.67 3.98
C ILE A 41 0.82 7.26 2.66
N VAL A 42 0.78 5.97 2.36
CA VAL A 42 1.19 5.43 1.06
C VAL A 42 0.04 4.69 0.42
N TYR A 43 -0.16 4.89 -0.88
CA TYR A 43 -1.03 4.10 -1.73
C TYR A 43 -0.18 3.39 -2.78
N SER A 44 -0.25 2.06 -2.82
CA SER A 44 0.57 1.28 -3.75
C SER A 44 0.17 1.47 -5.21
N ALA A 45 -1.10 1.78 -5.48
CA ALA A 45 -1.73 1.54 -6.77
C ALA A 45 -1.55 0.07 -7.20
N ASP A 46 -1.77 -0.28 -8.46
CA ASP A 46 -1.58 -1.64 -8.96
C ASP A 46 -0.09 -1.93 -9.13
N THR A 47 0.36 -3.07 -8.63
CA THR A 47 1.78 -3.46 -8.72
C THR A 47 1.97 -4.96 -8.61
N GLY A 48 2.94 -5.48 -9.36
CA GLY A 48 3.50 -6.80 -9.14
C GLY A 48 4.62 -6.77 -8.08
N PRO A 49 5.24 -7.92 -7.81
CA PRO A 49 6.22 -8.08 -6.75
C PRO A 49 7.59 -7.43 -7.03
N GLY A 50 7.81 -6.88 -8.21
CA GLY A 50 9.03 -6.15 -8.57
C GLY A 50 9.12 -4.74 -7.97
N TRP A 51 8.06 -4.26 -7.30
CA TRP A 51 8.03 -2.99 -6.57
C TRP A 51 7.82 -3.24 -5.07
N SER A 52 8.28 -2.32 -4.23
CA SER A 52 8.16 -2.43 -2.78
C SER A 52 7.92 -1.07 -2.12
N LEU A 53 7.15 -1.06 -1.04
CA LEU A 53 6.94 0.09 -0.15
C LEU A 53 8.25 0.67 0.41
N THR A 54 9.29 -0.16 0.53
CA THR A 54 10.62 0.27 1.00
C THR A 54 11.24 1.36 0.14
N ARG A 55 10.77 1.54 -1.11
CA ARG A 55 11.19 2.64 -2.00
C ARG A 55 10.86 4.02 -1.47
N PHE A 56 9.87 4.13 -0.60
CA PHE A 56 9.48 5.38 0.06
C PHE A 56 10.20 5.64 1.38
N GLY A 57 11.09 4.75 1.82
CA GLY A 57 11.81 4.87 3.08
C GLY A 57 10.93 4.63 4.30
N ASP A 58 11.40 5.12 5.44
CA ASP A 58 10.78 4.88 6.74
C ASP A 58 9.60 5.84 7.03
N GLY A 59 8.92 5.59 8.15
CA GLY A 59 7.90 6.49 8.70
C GLY A 59 6.55 6.42 7.98
N ILE A 60 6.20 5.27 7.42
CA ILE A 60 4.87 5.03 6.84
C ILE A 60 3.89 4.66 7.95
N ASP A 61 2.98 5.58 8.28
CA ASP A 61 1.97 5.34 9.30
C ASP A 61 0.81 4.50 8.80
N LEU A 62 0.41 4.71 7.56
CA LEU A 62 -0.66 3.96 6.91
C LEU A 62 -0.24 3.61 5.48
N ALA A 63 -0.31 2.34 5.14
CA ALA A 63 -0.22 1.90 3.76
C ALA A 63 -1.54 1.29 3.30
N VAL A 64 -2.04 1.75 2.16
CA VAL A 64 -3.16 1.14 1.44
C VAL A 64 -2.54 0.39 0.26
N VAL A 65 -2.60 -0.94 0.30
CA VAL A 65 -1.87 -1.81 -0.63
C VAL A 65 -2.81 -2.75 -1.35
N GLU A 66 -2.60 -2.88 -2.66
CA GLU A 66 -3.31 -3.89 -3.42
C GLU A 66 -3.04 -5.30 -2.89
N ALA A 67 -4.04 -6.15 -2.91
CA ALA A 67 -3.96 -7.55 -2.50
C ALA A 67 -4.92 -8.37 -3.37
N THR A 68 -4.67 -8.34 -4.67
CA THR A 68 -5.62 -8.81 -5.69
C THR A 68 -5.87 -10.30 -5.59
N PHE A 69 -4.87 -11.09 -5.23
CA PHE A 69 -4.94 -12.55 -5.20
C PHE A 69 -4.57 -13.11 -3.82
N LEU A 70 -4.97 -14.35 -3.57
CA LEU A 70 -4.42 -15.17 -2.48
C LEU A 70 -3.15 -15.89 -2.94
N ALA A 71 -2.28 -16.27 -2.01
CA ALA A 71 -1.01 -16.92 -2.30
C ALA A 71 -1.15 -18.21 -3.12
N GLU A 72 -2.26 -18.95 -2.94
CA GLU A 72 -2.56 -20.15 -3.71
C GLU A 72 -2.73 -19.90 -5.21
N ALA A 73 -3.06 -18.65 -5.59
CA ALA A 73 -3.24 -18.24 -7.00
C ALA A 73 -1.97 -17.65 -7.62
N ILE A 74 -0.82 -17.74 -6.96
CA ILE A 74 0.41 -17.04 -7.37
C ILE A 74 0.86 -17.41 -8.80
N GLY A 75 0.60 -18.63 -9.25
CA GLY A 75 0.89 -19.09 -10.62
C GLY A 75 0.02 -18.42 -11.68
N ASP A 76 -1.15 -17.90 -11.31
CA ASP A 76 -2.14 -17.31 -12.21
C ASP A 76 -2.07 -15.78 -12.24
N THR A 77 -1.29 -15.16 -11.34
CA THR A 77 -1.22 -13.69 -11.24
C THR A 77 -0.47 -13.04 -12.40
N GLY A 78 0.33 -13.80 -13.13
CA GLY A 78 1.22 -13.28 -14.16
C GLY A 78 2.30 -12.32 -13.63
N GLY A 79 2.44 -12.17 -12.31
CA GLY A 79 3.35 -11.21 -11.68
C GLY A 79 2.93 -9.75 -11.82
N VAL A 80 1.70 -9.49 -12.23
CA VAL A 80 1.16 -8.15 -12.50
C VAL A 80 0.58 -7.50 -11.24
N HIS A 81 0.10 -8.33 -10.32
CA HIS A 81 -0.51 -7.91 -9.05
C HIS A 81 0.11 -8.67 -7.87
N LEU A 82 -0.08 -8.14 -6.67
CA LEU A 82 0.33 -8.80 -5.43
C LEU A 82 -0.70 -9.85 -4.98
N THR A 83 -0.18 -10.86 -4.27
CA THR A 83 -1.01 -11.63 -3.35
C THR A 83 -1.13 -10.90 -2.02
N ALA A 84 -2.15 -11.26 -1.23
CA ALA A 84 -2.34 -10.71 0.11
C ALA A 84 -1.14 -11.03 1.03
N GLU A 85 -0.54 -12.22 0.90
CA GLU A 85 0.70 -12.57 1.60
C GLU A 85 1.85 -11.64 1.23
N GLN A 86 2.04 -11.36 -0.07
CA GLN A 86 3.09 -10.44 -0.55
C GLN A 86 2.86 -9.02 -0.04
N ALA A 87 1.61 -8.53 -0.07
CA ALA A 87 1.26 -7.21 0.46
C ALA A 87 1.60 -7.10 1.96
N GLY A 88 1.24 -8.11 2.76
CA GLY A 88 1.55 -8.16 4.19
C GLY A 88 3.06 -8.23 4.46
N ALA A 89 3.78 -9.07 3.73
CA ALA A 89 5.23 -9.22 3.88
C ALA A 89 5.99 -7.93 3.50
N ASP A 90 5.59 -7.26 2.43
CA ASP A 90 6.20 -6.01 1.99
C ASP A 90 5.95 -4.88 3.00
N ALA A 91 4.71 -4.76 3.51
CA ALA A 91 4.38 -3.78 4.54
C ALA A 91 5.19 -4.00 5.82
N LYS A 92 5.40 -5.26 6.23
CA LYS A 92 6.26 -5.61 7.37
C LYS A 92 7.71 -5.20 7.12
N ALA A 93 8.24 -5.52 5.96
CA ALA A 93 9.62 -5.16 5.58
C ALA A 93 9.85 -3.65 5.55
N ALA A 94 8.83 -2.87 5.14
CA ALA A 94 8.87 -1.41 5.12
C ALA A 94 8.60 -0.75 6.49
N GLY A 95 8.34 -1.52 7.54
CA GLY A 95 8.05 -0.99 8.87
C GLY A 95 6.75 -0.18 8.95
N VAL A 96 5.77 -0.52 8.12
CA VAL A 96 4.44 0.13 8.11
C VAL A 96 3.75 -0.07 9.46
N ARG A 97 3.14 0.98 9.99
CA ARG A 97 2.44 0.89 11.29
C ARG A 97 1.03 0.32 11.16
N ARG A 98 0.30 0.71 10.12
CA ARG A 98 -1.07 0.24 9.83
C ARG A 98 -1.17 -0.16 8.37
N LEU A 99 -1.65 -1.36 8.11
CA LEU A 99 -1.88 -1.88 6.78
C LEU A 99 -3.38 -1.97 6.48
N VAL A 100 -3.78 -1.42 5.35
CA VAL A 100 -5.10 -1.59 4.74
C VAL A 100 -4.91 -2.31 3.42
N VAL A 101 -5.62 -3.42 3.20
CA VAL A 101 -5.61 -4.10 1.91
C VAL A 101 -6.80 -3.69 1.05
N THR A 102 -6.58 -3.63 -0.24
CA THR A 102 -7.57 -3.20 -1.24
C THR A 102 -7.43 -3.99 -2.54
N HIS A 103 -8.22 -3.67 -3.54
CA HIS A 103 -8.16 -4.25 -4.89
C HIS A 103 -8.38 -5.76 -4.92
N VAL A 104 -9.19 -6.29 -4.01
CA VAL A 104 -9.62 -7.69 -4.03
C VAL A 104 -10.51 -7.93 -5.26
N THR A 105 -10.28 -9.05 -5.96
CA THR A 105 -11.11 -9.39 -7.13
C THR A 105 -12.60 -9.49 -6.76
N PRO A 106 -13.52 -9.16 -7.67
CA PRO A 106 -14.96 -9.22 -7.38
C PRO A 106 -15.46 -10.59 -6.92
N THR A 107 -14.77 -11.65 -7.30
CA THR A 107 -15.09 -13.04 -6.91
C THR A 107 -14.27 -13.54 -5.73
N GLY A 108 -13.33 -12.71 -5.23
CA GLY A 108 -12.49 -13.04 -4.07
C GLY A 108 -13.27 -12.89 -2.76
N ASP A 109 -12.80 -13.59 -1.74
CA ASP A 109 -13.27 -13.40 -0.36
C ASP A 109 -12.41 -12.33 0.33
N PRO A 110 -12.94 -11.13 0.59
CA PRO A 110 -12.16 -10.05 1.18
C PRO A 110 -11.58 -10.41 2.56
N GLU A 111 -12.31 -11.19 3.36
CA GLU A 111 -11.83 -11.59 4.68
C GLU A 111 -10.70 -12.62 4.60
N ALA A 112 -10.71 -13.49 3.60
CA ALA A 112 -9.58 -14.40 3.34
C ALA A 112 -8.31 -13.60 2.96
N HIS A 113 -8.43 -12.57 2.10
CA HIS A 113 -7.31 -11.68 1.74
C HIS A 113 -6.79 -10.92 2.96
N ARG A 114 -7.69 -10.34 3.77
CA ARG A 114 -7.31 -9.66 5.01
C ARG A 114 -6.55 -10.59 5.96
N ALA A 115 -7.08 -11.79 6.18
CA ALA A 115 -6.49 -12.76 7.10
C ALA A 115 -5.12 -13.28 6.60
N GLU A 116 -4.94 -13.44 5.29
CA GLU A 116 -3.65 -13.83 4.71
C GLU A 116 -2.61 -12.72 4.86
N ALA A 117 -2.98 -11.47 4.54
CA ALA A 117 -2.12 -10.31 4.73
C ALA A 117 -1.73 -10.14 6.22
N GLU A 118 -2.68 -10.33 7.13
CA GLU A 118 -2.46 -10.24 8.59
C GLU A 118 -1.44 -11.25 9.09
N ARG A 119 -1.50 -12.50 8.60
CA ARG A 119 -0.49 -13.52 8.95
C ARG A 119 0.92 -13.12 8.50
N ALA A 120 1.05 -12.56 7.29
CA ALA A 120 2.34 -12.15 6.75
C ALA A 120 2.85 -10.85 7.38
N PHE A 121 1.98 -9.90 7.65
CA PHE A 121 2.29 -8.63 8.30
C PHE A 121 2.67 -8.80 9.77
N GLY A 122 1.98 -9.71 10.47
CA GLY A 122 2.22 -10.02 11.88
C GLY A 122 1.54 -9.05 12.86
N ALA A 123 0.56 -8.28 12.40
CA ALA A 123 -0.27 -7.36 13.17
C ALA A 123 -1.65 -7.24 12.50
N PRO A 124 -2.68 -6.70 13.17
CA PRO A 124 -4.00 -6.52 12.59
C PRO A 124 -3.97 -5.75 11.27
N VAL A 125 -4.74 -6.24 10.30
CA VAL A 125 -4.88 -5.64 8.96
C VAL A 125 -6.34 -5.21 8.74
N GLU A 126 -6.50 -4.02 8.18
CA GLU A 126 -7.79 -3.44 7.83
C GLU A 126 -8.13 -3.76 6.36
N LEU A 127 -9.40 -3.76 6.03
CA LEU A 127 -9.90 -3.95 4.66
C LEU A 127 -10.53 -2.64 4.19
N ALA A 128 -10.08 -2.13 3.05
CA ALA A 128 -10.67 -0.94 2.44
C ALA A 128 -12.11 -1.22 1.98
N ARG A 129 -13.04 -0.35 2.35
CA ARG A 129 -14.44 -0.41 1.96
C ARG A 129 -14.85 0.90 1.30
N PRO A 130 -15.80 0.89 0.36
CA PRO A 130 -16.32 2.13 -0.24
C PRO A 130 -16.77 3.12 0.83
N HIS A 131 -16.42 4.40 0.65
CA HIS A 131 -16.78 5.51 1.53
C HIS A 131 -16.15 5.48 2.94
N GLU A 132 -15.24 4.57 3.21
CA GLU A 132 -14.49 4.53 4.45
C GLU A 132 -13.39 5.61 4.46
N THR A 133 -13.15 6.20 5.62
CA THR A 133 -12.12 7.23 5.83
C THR A 133 -11.09 6.71 6.81
N PHE A 134 -9.83 6.79 6.43
CA PHE A 134 -8.70 6.46 7.30
C PHE A 134 -7.99 7.76 7.70
N THR A 135 -7.75 7.92 9.00
CA THR A 135 -7.02 9.07 9.52
C THR A 135 -5.59 8.69 9.83
N VAL A 136 -4.64 9.48 9.34
CA VAL A 136 -3.24 9.45 9.75
C VAL A 136 -2.92 10.72 10.51
N GLY A 137 -2.23 10.60 11.63
CA GLY A 137 -1.91 11.76 12.47
C GLY A 137 -1.22 11.33 13.74
N ALA A 138 -0.99 12.29 14.65
CA ALA A 138 -0.33 12.04 15.92
C ALA A 138 -0.97 10.85 16.64
N THR A 139 -0.13 9.93 17.11
CA THR A 139 -0.55 8.84 17.96
C THR A 139 -1.37 9.40 19.12
N PRO A 140 -2.57 8.87 19.39
CA PRO A 140 -3.25 9.23 20.63
C PRO A 140 -2.31 8.94 21.82
N THR A 141 -2.05 9.94 22.60
CA THR A 141 -1.35 9.82 23.88
C THR A 141 -2.17 8.99 24.87
#